data_94da9c4d6d32f317162f1a56cda2a719
#
_entry.id   94da9c4d6d32f317162f1a56cda2a719
#
_cell.length_a   1.000
_cell.length_b   1.000
_cell.length_c   1.000
_cell.angle_alpha   90.00
_cell.angle_beta   90.00
_cell.angle_gamma   90.00
#
_symmetry.space_group_name_H-M   'P 1'
#
loop_
_entity.id
_entity.type
_entity.pdbx_description
1 polymer ?
#
loop_
_entity_poly.entity_id
_entity_poly.type
_entity_poly.pdbx_seq_one_letter_code
_entity_poly.pdbx_strand_id
1 'polypeptide(L)'
;MQKYALSMVILGVLGLSGCQTTPMTAQVATSHLQPAAQRGEAQARPNQIDFQKIKQTQQRPVIALVLGSGGARGYAHIGVLEVLEQAGIQPDFIVGTSAGSIVGSLYASGKPAIELRNIALTMRPNDVRDIKLAKKGFFDGKKVEDYVNLQVDQTPLEAMKIPMFVVATALKEGKKVVFNYGNTGQAVRASVSIPSMFIPTVIQGKEYVDGGLVSPVPVDVARDLGADIVIAVDILAQPIHTET
;
A
#
# COMPACT_ATOMS: atom_id res chain seq x y z
N MET A 1 -96.55 8.68 -23.48
CA MET A 1 -95.49 9.68 -23.54
C MET A 1 -94.68 9.57 -22.23
N GLN A 2 -93.70 8.71 -22.17
CA GLN A 2 -93.11 8.38 -20.93
C GLN A 2 -91.56 8.50 -21.02
N LYS A 3 -91.02 9.41 -20.24
CA LYS A 3 -89.60 9.70 -20.19
C LYS A 3 -88.91 8.69 -19.24
N TYR A 4 -87.96 7.91 -19.73
CA TYR A 4 -87.12 7.09 -18.91
C TYR A 4 -85.82 7.80 -18.65
N ALA A 5 -85.55 8.07 -17.37
CA ALA A 5 -84.28 8.57 -16.89
C ALA A 5 -83.29 7.38 -16.70
N LEU A 6 -82.13 7.48 -17.29
CA LEU A 6 -81.08 6.49 -17.20
C LEU A 6 -80.16 6.83 -16.00
N SER A 7 -80.29 6.04 -14.96
CA SER A 7 -79.40 6.14 -13.79
C SER A 7 -78.03 5.50 -14.09
N MET A 8 -76.98 6.28 -14.02
CA MET A 8 -75.55 5.86 -14.22
C MET A 8 -75.01 5.34 -12.89
N VAL A 9 -74.80 4.06 -12.83
CA VAL A 9 -74.15 3.43 -11.69
C VAL A 9 -72.64 3.57 -11.86
N ILE A 10 -71.99 4.35 -10.99
CA ILE A 10 -70.50 4.45 -10.92
C ILE A 10 -70.01 3.28 -10.10
N LEU A 11 -69.34 2.32 -10.76
CA LEU A 11 -68.63 1.23 -10.12
C LEU A 11 -67.26 1.75 -9.68
N GLY A 12 -67.06 1.90 -8.37
CA GLY A 12 -65.76 2.21 -7.78
C GLY A 12 -64.83 1.04 -7.89
N VAL A 13 -63.74 1.18 -8.63
CA VAL A 13 -62.66 0.22 -8.67
C VAL A 13 -61.75 0.48 -7.47
N LEU A 14 -61.81 -0.39 -6.47
CA LEU A 14 -60.82 -0.46 -5.38
C LEU A 14 -59.48 -0.90 -5.94
N GLY A 15 -58.53 0.04 -6.07
CA GLY A 15 -57.16 -0.23 -6.41
C GLY A 15 -56.45 -0.95 -5.27
N LEU A 16 -56.16 -2.23 -5.44
CA LEU A 16 -55.21 -2.97 -4.62
C LEU A 16 -53.80 -2.41 -4.86
N SER A 17 -53.29 -1.64 -3.91
CA SER A 17 -51.89 -1.24 -3.86
C SER A 17 -51.02 -2.46 -3.59
N GLY A 18 -50.59 -3.14 -4.62
CA GLY A 18 -49.55 -4.16 -4.52
C GLY A 18 -48.24 -3.49 -4.14
N CYS A 19 -47.71 -3.83 -3.00
CA CYS A 19 -46.31 -3.55 -2.66
C CYS A 19 -45.39 -4.24 -3.69
N GLN A 20 -44.92 -3.47 -4.64
CA GLN A 20 -43.80 -3.89 -5.48
C GLN A 20 -42.55 -3.84 -4.60
N THR A 21 -42.10 -4.99 -4.09
CA THR A 21 -40.76 -5.17 -3.61
C THR A 21 -39.82 -5.12 -4.81
N THR A 22 -39.29 -3.94 -5.07
CA THR A 22 -38.13 -3.80 -5.95
C THR A 22 -37.00 -4.59 -5.34
N PRO A 23 -36.34 -5.51 -6.09
CA PRO A 23 -35.14 -6.15 -5.58
C PRO A 23 -34.12 -5.03 -5.37
N MET A 24 -33.66 -4.85 -4.13
CA MET A 24 -32.47 -4.09 -3.83
C MET A 24 -31.30 -4.80 -4.51
N THR A 25 -31.04 -4.50 -5.76
CA THR A 25 -29.72 -4.69 -6.33
C THR A 25 -28.79 -3.85 -5.47
N ALA A 26 -28.00 -4.53 -4.64
CA ALA A 26 -26.88 -3.91 -3.98
C ALA A 26 -26.03 -3.29 -5.10
N GLN A 27 -26.19 -2.00 -5.33
CA GLN A 27 -25.21 -1.21 -6.03
C GLN A 27 -23.99 -1.26 -5.15
N VAL A 28 -23.10 -2.23 -5.46
CA VAL A 28 -21.72 -2.14 -5.07
C VAL A 28 -21.29 -0.75 -5.52
N ALA A 29 -21.10 0.14 -4.55
CA ALA A 29 -20.56 1.44 -4.81
C ALA A 29 -19.21 1.20 -5.49
N THR A 30 -19.19 1.24 -6.81
CA THR A 30 -17.98 1.42 -7.58
C THR A 30 -17.49 2.81 -7.19
N SER A 31 -16.79 2.88 -6.05
CA SER A 31 -15.97 4.04 -5.73
C SER A 31 -15.20 4.32 -7.01
N HIS A 32 -15.32 5.53 -7.52
CA HIS A 32 -14.64 6.00 -8.71
C HIS A 32 -13.14 5.84 -8.49
N LEU A 33 -12.63 4.64 -8.78
CA LEU A 33 -11.20 4.37 -8.87
C LEU A 33 -10.72 5.21 -10.04
N GLN A 34 -10.11 6.34 -9.75
CA GLN A 34 -9.45 7.12 -10.80
C GLN A 34 -8.47 6.20 -11.52
N PRO A 35 -8.46 6.18 -12.86
CA PRO A 35 -7.50 5.37 -13.61
C PRO A 35 -6.08 5.63 -13.12
N ALA A 36 -5.24 4.61 -13.09
CA ALA A 36 -3.85 4.72 -12.64
C ALA A 36 -3.07 5.85 -13.33
N ALA A 37 -3.46 6.22 -14.55
CA ALA A 37 -2.89 7.34 -15.31
C ALA A 37 -3.18 8.74 -14.71
N GLN A 38 -4.16 8.88 -13.82
CA GLN A 38 -4.47 10.16 -13.17
C GLN A 38 -3.72 10.37 -11.84
N ARG A 39 -3.01 9.36 -11.37
CA ARG A 39 -2.11 9.47 -10.22
C ARG A 39 -0.74 9.83 -10.76
N GLY A 40 -0.18 10.93 -10.31
CA GLY A 40 1.17 11.30 -10.69
C GLY A 40 2.14 10.14 -10.41
N GLU A 41 3.16 9.97 -11.26
CA GLU A 41 4.22 8.99 -11.03
C GLU A 41 4.84 9.15 -9.64
N ALA A 42 5.42 8.07 -9.11
CA ALA A 42 6.17 8.10 -7.87
C ALA A 42 7.33 9.11 -7.95
N GLN A 43 7.56 9.85 -6.88
CA GLN A 43 8.59 10.89 -6.82
C GLN A 43 9.33 10.84 -5.49
N ALA A 44 10.63 11.11 -5.57
CA ALA A 44 11.46 11.45 -4.43
C ALA A 44 11.44 12.97 -4.26
N ARG A 45 10.79 13.45 -3.21
CA ARG A 45 10.70 14.89 -2.90
C ARG A 45 11.40 15.19 -1.58
N PRO A 46 11.90 16.42 -1.35
CA PRO A 46 12.30 16.85 -0.03
C PRO A 46 11.17 16.57 0.97
N ASN A 47 11.51 16.00 2.11
CA ASN A 47 10.51 15.76 3.16
C ASN A 47 9.96 17.10 3.65
N GLN A 48 8.63 17.24 3.64
CA GLN A 48 7.92 18.43 4.11
C GLN A 48 7.36 18.26 5.52
N ILE A 49 7.45 17.06 6.08
CA ILE A 49 6.94 16.75 7.42
C ILE A 49 8.01 17.12 8.44
N ASP A 50 7.69 18.05 9.31
CA ASP A 50 8.57 18.41 10.43
C ASP A 50 8.29 17.47 11.61
N PHE A 51 9.01 16.36 11.66
CA PHE A 51 8.90 15.39 12.76
C PHE A 51 9.37 15.96 14.10
N GLN A 52 10.27 16.98 14.12
CA GLN A 52 10.68 17.65 15.35
C GLN A 52 9.53 18.44 15.99
N LYS A 53 8.61 18.96 15.18
CA LYS A 53 7.39 19.58 15.68
C LYS A 53 6.51 18.58 16.45
N ILE A 54 6.44 17.32 15.98
CA ILE A 54 5.72 16.25 16.70
C ILE A 54 6.33 16.05 18.08
N LYS A 55 7.67 15.96 18.19
CA LYS A 55 8.39 15.85 19.46
C LYS A 55 8.06 17.01 20.42
N GLN A 56 8.06 18.23 19.92
CA GLN A 56 7.78 19.43 20.73
C GLN A 56 6.33 19.48 21.21
N THR A 57 5.36 19.12 20.34
CA THR A 57 3.93 19.23 20.66
C THR A 57 3.43 18.06 21.48
N GLN A 58 3.94 16.85 21.28
CA GLN A 58 3.51 15.63 21.97
C GLN A 58 4.41 15.27 23.17
N GLN A 59 5.54 15.99 23.38
CA GLN A 59 6.52 15.77 24.47
C GLN A 59 6.99 14.30 24.56
N ARG A 60 7.15 13.64 23.42
CA ARG A 60 7.63 12.27 23.31
C ARG A 60 8.64 12.13 22.16
N PRO A 61 9.48 11.09 22.18
CA PRO A 61 10.40 10.83 21.06
C PRO A 61 9.63 10.52 19.78
N VAL A 62 10.24 10.87 18.65
CA VAL A 62 9.80 10.48 17.31
C VAL A 62 10.24 9.05 17.04
N ILE A 63 9.30 8.17 16.75
CA ILE A 63 9.53 6.74 16.52
C ILE A 63 9.42 6.43 15.04
N ALA A 64 10.49 5.93 14.43
CA ALA A 64 10.47 5.38 13.08
C ALA A 64 10.45 3.85 13.10
N LEU A 65 9.65 3.26 12.22
CA LEU A 65 9.70 1.83 11.93
C LEU A 65 10.42 1.62 10.59
N VAL A 66 11.49 0.84 10.62
CA VAL A 66 12.28 0.49 9.44
C VAL A 66 12.06 -0.99 9.12
N LEU A 67 11.49 -1.26 7.95
CA LEU A 67 11.20 -2.61 7.47
C LEU A 67 12.18 -2.97 6.34
N GLY A 68 13.07 -3.91 6.61
CA GLY A 68 14.15 -4.30 5.71
C GLY A 68 13.70 -5.15 4.52
N SER A 69 14.63 -5.33 3.59
CA SER A 69 14.49 -6.24 2.45
C SER A 69 14.56 -7.70 2.90
N GLY A 70 14.06 -8.64 2.07
CA GLY A 70 14.15 -10.08 2.40
C GLY A 70 13.27 -10.99 1.56
N GLY A 71 12.68 -10.50 0.48
CA GLY A 71 11.86 -11.31 -0.43
C GLY A 71 10.72 -12.01 0.29
N ALA A 72 10.59 -13.33 0.12
CA ALA A 72 9.52 -14.12 0.73
C ALA A 72 9.52 -14.10 2.27
N ARG A 73 10.64 -13.75 2.93
CA ARG A 73 10.67 -13.57 4.38
C ARG A 73 9.91 -12.34 4.88
N GLY A 74 9.43 -11.48 3.98
CA GLY A 74 8.63 -10.30 4.31
C GLY A 74 7.42 -10.56 5.21
N TYR A 75 6.89 -11.78 5.22
CA TYR A 75 5.82 -12.18 6.16
C TYR A 75 6.20 -11.98 7.63
N ALA A 76 7.49 -12.07 7.98
CA ALA A 76 7.95 -11.86 9.34
C ALA A 76 7.71 -10.43 9.83
N HIS A 77 7.69 -9.43 8.94
CA HIS A 77 7.34 -8.06 9.29
C HIS A 77 5.93 -7.97 9.88
N ILE A 78 4.99 -8.78 9.38
CA ILE A 78 3.60 -8.76 9.86
C ILE A 78 3.54 -9.22 11.32
N GLY A 79 4.28 -10.26 11.68
CA GLY A 79 4.37 -10.71 13.07
C GLY A 79 4.94 -9.65 14.01
N VAL A 80 5.96 -8.90 13.54
CA VAL A 80 6.50 -7.77 14.31
C VAL A 80 5.46 -6.67 14.49
N LEU A 81 4.71 -6.32 13.43
CA LEU A 81 3.62 -5.34 13.51
C LEU A 81 2.54 -5.74 14.51
N GLU A 82 2.14 -7.04 14.54
CA GLU A 82 1.19 -7.55 15.52
C GLU A 82 1.67 -7.33 16.97
N VAL A 83 2.94 -7.59 17.23
CA VAL A 83 3.54 -7.39 18.56
C VAL A 83 3.60 -5.90 18.93
N LEU A 84 3.98 -5.04 17.97
CA LEU A 84 4.02 -3.59 18.21
C LEU A 84 2.63 -3.02 18.50
N GLU A 85 1.59 -3.45 17.75
CA GLU A 85 0.20 -3.06 18.01
C GLU A 85 -0.27 -3.51 19.41
N GLN A 86 0.02 -4.76 19.79
CA GLN A 86 -0.32 -5.30 21.11
C GLN A 86 0.38 -4.55 22.25
N ALA A 87 1.60 -4.06 21.99
CA ALA A 87 2.36 -3.25 22.95
C ALA A 87 1.96 -1.77 22.94
N GLY A 88 1.00 -1.37 22.07
CA GLY A 88 0.58 0.04 21.93
C GLY A 88 1.64 0.95 21.30
N ILE A 89 2.63 0.37 20.59
CA ILE A 89 3.71 1.11 19.93
C ILE A 89 3.25 1.49 18.53
N GLN A 90 3.09 2.80 18.28
CA GLN A 90 2.74 3.35 16.98
C GLN A 90 3.91 4.17 16.43
N PRO A 91 4.41 3.85 15.22
CA PRO A 91 5.45 4.65 14.59
C PRO A 91 4.88 5.97 14.05
N ASP A 92 5.69 7.02 14.11
CA ASP A 92 5.36 8.32 13.49
C ASP A 92 5.57 8.31 11.98
N PHE A 93 6.45 7.44 11.49
CA PHE A 93 6.64 7.17 10.07
C PHE A 93 7.30 5.81 9.83
N ILE A 94 7.21 5.35 8.59
CA ILE A 94 7.72 4.05 8.16
C ILE A 94 8.70 4.24 7.00
N VAL A 95 9.83 3.53 7.05
CA VAL A 95 10.77 3.43 5.92
C VAL A 95 10.87 1.97 5.51
N GLY A 96 10.60 1.67 4.24
CA GLY A 96 10.58 0.29 3.75
C GLY A 96 11.46 0.06 2.53
N THR A 97 12.15 -1.09 2.50
CA THR A 97 12.93 -1.56 1.36
C THR A 97 12.40 -2.91 0.88
N SER A 98 12.18 -3.07 -0.44
CA SER A 98 11.78 -4.34 -1.05
C SER A 98 10.55 -4.96 -0.36
N ALA A 99 10.64 -6.16 0.19
CA ALA A 99 9.55 -6.78 0.95
C ALA A 99 9.01 -5.87 2.05
N GLY A 100 9.88 -5.11 2.73
CA GLY A 100 9.49 -4.13 3.75
C GLY A 100 8.70 -2.97 3.18
N SER A 101 8.91 -2.60 1.91
CA SER A 101 8.11 -1.55 1.26
C SER A 101 6.68 -2.01 0.97
N ILE A 102 6.48 -3.30 0.64
CA ILE A 102 5.13 -3.87 0.47
C ILE A 102 4.37 -3.81 1.79
N VAL A 103 4.91 -4.49 2.82
CA VAL A 103 4.25 -4.59 4.13
C VAL A 103 4.05 -3.21 4.76
N GLY A 104 5.09 -2.35 4.67
CA GLY A 104 5.05 -0.99 5.21
C GLY A 104 3.98 -0.13 4.54
N SER A 105 3.82 -0.21 3.21
CA SER A 105 2.80 0.56 2.49
C SER A 105 1.37 0.12 2.85
N LEU A 106 1.13 -1.19 2.96
CA LEU A 106 -0.16 -1.72 3.39
C LEU A 106 -0.48 -1.27 4.84
N TYR A 107 0.48 -1.34 5.74
CA TYR A 107 0.32 -0.88 7.11
C TYR A 107 0.12 0.64 7.20
N ALA A 108 0.92 1.40 6.45
CA ALA A 108 0.84 2.86 6.38
C ALA A 108 -0.51 3.36 5.85
N SER A 109 -1.22 2.57 5.02
CA SER A 109 -2.58 2.89 4.56
C SER A 109 -3.63 2.84 5.69
N GLY A 110 -3.24 2.26 6.85
CA GLY A 110 -4.07 2.15 8.05
C GLY A 110 -4.73 0.80 8.24
N LYS A 111 -4.30 -0.22 7.50
CA LYS A 111 -4.72 -1.60 7.74
C LYS A 111 -4.02 -2.14 8.99
N PRO A 112 -4.75 -2.72 9.96
CA PRO A 112 -4.13 -3.33 11.13
C PRO A 112 -3.35 -4.61 10.74
N ALA A 113 -2.38 -5.00 11.55
CA ALA A 113 -1.51 -6.15 11.29
C ALA A 113 -2.27 -7.45 11.06
N ILE A 114 -3.39 -7.66 11.77
CA ILE A 114 -4.29 -8.81 11.57
C ILE A 114 -4.89 -8.87 10.16
N GLU A 115 -5.22 -7.72 9.56
CA GLU A 115 -5.70 -7.66 8.18
C GLU A 115 -4.57 -7.98 7.20
N LEU A 116 -3.36 -7.46 7.43
CA LEU A 116 -2.18 -7.79 6.64
C LEU A 116 -1.90 -9.31 6.66
N ARG A 117 -2.04 -9.96 7.81
CA ARG A 117 -1.91 -11.42 7.93
C ARG A 117 -2.95 -12.14 7.06
N ASN A 118 -4.21 -11.71 7.09
CA ASN A 118 -5.25 -12.32 6.26
C ASN A 118 -4.98 -12.11 4.76
N ILE A 119 -4.55 -10.93 4.35
CA ILE A 119 -4.11 -10.63 2.98
C ILE A 119 -2.97 -11.57 2.58
N ALA A 120 -1.95 -11.71 3.43
CA ALA A 120 -0.79 -12.56 3.18
C ALA A 120 -1.15 -14.04 3.03
N LEU A 121 -2.07 -14.56 3.87
CA LEU A 121 -2.53 -15.95 3.82
C LEU A 121 -3.40 -16.25 2.59
N THR A 122 -4.06 -15.26 2.03
CA THR A 122 -4.96 -15.41 0.86
C THR A 122 -4.28 -15.05 -0.46
N MET A 123 -3.12 -14.38 -0.42
CA MET A 123 -2.37 -13.98 -1.61
C MET A 123 -1.88 -15.19 -2.40
N ARG A 124 -2.20 -15.24 -3.69
CA ARG A 124 -1.73 -16.28 -4.60
C ARG A 124 -0.52 -15.79 -5.41
N PRO A 125 0.42 -16.66 -5.78
CA PRO A 125 1.57 -16.27 -6.59
C PRO A 125 1.21 -15.54 -7.90
N ASN A 126 0.08 -15.91 -8.52
CA ASN A 126 -0.40 -15.29 -9.76
C ASN A 126 -0.92 -13.86 -9.58
N ASP A 127 -1.18 -13.43 -8.34
CA ASP A 127 -1.66 -12.08 -8.06
C ASP A 127 -0.52 -11.05 -8.19
N VAL A 128 0.73 -11.49 -8.07
CA VAL A 128 1.93 -10.64 -8.09
C VAL A 128 2.97 -11.01 -9.14
N ARG A 129 2.78 -12.13 -9.87
CA ARG A 129 3.72 -12.58 -10.91
C ARG A 129 3.16 -12.31 -12.30
N ASP A 130 3.91 -11.55 -13.09
CA ASP A 130 3.69 -11.30 -14.50
C ASP A 130 4.94 -11.72 -15.30
N ILE A 131 4.80 -12.74 -16.12
CA ILE A 131 5.91 -13.25 -16.94
C ILE A 131 6.00 -12.39 -18.20
N LYS A 132 7.18 -11.77 -18.42
CA LYS A 132 7.52 -11.03 -19.63
C LYS A 132 8.96 -11.32 -20.00
N LEU A 133 9.16 -12.03 -21.10
CA LEU A 133 10.51 -12.31 -21.58
C LEU A 133 11.16 -11.04 -22.12
N ALA A 134 12.18 -10.57 -21.44
CA ALA A 134 12.99 -9.41 -21.83
C ALA A 134 14.46 -9.64 -21.50
N LYS A 135 15.37 -8.93 -22.21
CA LYS A 135 16.83 -9.05 -21.98
C LYS A 135 17.26 -8.67 -20.54
N LYS A 136 16.45 -7.85 -19.83
CA LYS A 136 16.80 -7.32 -18.51
C LYS A 136 16.07 -8.02 -17.34
N GLY A 137 15.17 -8.99 -17.60
CA GLY A 137 14.41 -9.68 -16.56
C GLY A 137 13.29 -10.55 -17.09
N PHE A 138 12.70 -11.38 -16.22
CA PHE A 138 11.62 -12.32 -16.56
C PHE A 138 10.23 -11.82 -16.13
N PHE A 139 10.16 -10.92 -15.13
CA PHE A 139 8.91 -10.36 -14.61
C PHE A 139 8.84 -8.86 -14.89
N ASP A 140 7.69 -8.37 -15.35
CA ASP A 140 7.47 -6.93 -15.55
C ASP A 140 7.32 -6.21 -14.20
N GLY A 141 6.70 -6.86 -13.21
CA GLY A 141 6.40 -6.27 -11.91
C GLY A 141 5.15 -5.37 -11.93
N LYS A 142 4.46 -5.25 -13.06
CA LYS A 142 3.22 -4.45 -13.13
C LYS A 142 2.12 -5.01 -12.23
N LYS A 143 2.05 -6.33 -12.10
CA LYS A 143 1.11 -6.97 -11.16
C LYS A 143 1.41 -6.64 -9.70
N VAL A 144 2.67 -6.51 -9.31
CA VAL A 144 3.02 -6.04 -7.96
C VAL A 144 2.52 -4.61 -7.76
N GLU A 145 2.74 -3.73 -8.74
CA GLU A 145 2.25 -2.35 -8.70
C GLU A 145 0.73 -2.29 -8.54
N ASP A 146 0.01 -3.05 -9.40
CA ASP A 146 -1.46 -3.07 -9.41
C ASP A 146 -2.01 -3.69 -8.11
N TYR A 147 -1.39 -4.77 -7.63
CA TYR A 147 -1.75 -5.41 -6.37
C TYR A 147 -1.60 -4.47 -5.18
N VAL A 148 -0.44 -3.81 -5.05
CA VAL A 148 -0.21 -2.86 -3.95
C VAL A 148 -1.19 -1.70 -4.04
N ASN A 149 -1.38 -1.12 -5.22
CA ASN A 149 -2.35 -0.02 -5.41
C ASN A 149 -3.77 -0.44 -5.02
N LEU A 150 -4.18 -1.67 -5.35
CA LEU A 150 -5.48 -2.21 -4.93
C LEU A 150 -5.55 -2.33 -3.41
N GLN A 151 -4.52 -2.89 -2.78
CA GLN A 151 -4.52 -3.11 -1.32
C GLN A 151 -4.49 -1.81 -0.52
N VAL A 152 -3.88 -0.75 -1.03
CA VAL A 152 -3.88 0.56 -0.36
C VAL A 152 -5.03 1.48 -0.83
N ASP A 153 -6.08 0.92 -1.44
CA ASP A 153 -7.24 1.67 -1.95
C ASP A 153 -6.82 2.84 -2.85
N GLN A 154 -5.77 2.61 -3.64
CA GLN A 154 -5.20 3.59 -4.56
C GLN A 154 -4.61 4.84 -3.86
N THR A 155 -4.37 4.80 -2.58
CA THR A 155 -3.83 5.92 -1.80
C THR A 155 -2.40 6.23 -2.25
N PRO A 156 -2.08 7.47 -2.64
CA PRO A 156 -0.71 7.87 -2.96
C PRO A 156 0.13 8.03 -1.68
N LEU A 157 1.46 7.99 -1.81
CA LEU A 157 2.40 8.00 -0.67
C LEU A 157 2.18 9.19 0.27
N GLU A 158 1.93 10.39 -0.27
CA GLU A 158 1.69 11.61 0.51
C GLU A 158 0.37 11.64 1.27
N ALA A 159 -0.56 10.73 0.95
CA ALA A 159 -1.87 10.64 1.60
C ALA A 159 -1.99 9.43 2.53
N MET A 160 -0.90 8.71 2.79
CA MET A 160 -0.89 7.59 3.72
C MET A 160 -1.22 8.06 5.15
N LYS A 161 -1.93 7.25 5.93
CA LYS A 161 -2.26 7.55 7.32
C LYS A 161 -1.03 7.66 8.21
N ILE A 162 -0.03 6.82 7.96
CA ILE A 162 1.31 6.92 8.54
C ILE A 162 2.25 7.31 7.39
N PRO A 163 3.03 8.38 7.50
CA PRO A 163 3.99 8.77 6.48
C PRO A 163 4.88 7.61 6.05
N MET A 164 4.91 7.31 4.74
CA MET A 164 5.63 6.17 4.17
C MET A 164 6.73 6.62 3.22
N PHE A 165 7.92 6.07 3.42
CA PHE A 165 9.11 6.30 2.61
C PHE A 165 9.58 4.98 2.01
N VAL A 166 9.60 4.90 0.68
CA VAL A 166 9.94 3.68 -0.07
C VAL A 166 11.33 3.82 -0.68
N VAL A 167 12.23 2.91 -0.35
CA VAL A 167 13.64 2.94 -0.78
C VAL A 167 13.83 2.08 -2.03
N ALA A 168 14.43 2.66 -3.07
CA ALA A 168 14.87 1.98 -4.28
C ALA A 168 16.31 2.38 -4.65
N THR A 169 16.87 1.72 -5.67
CA THR A 169 18.19 2.04 -6.23
C THR A 169 18.02 2.62 -7.62
N ALA A 170 18.54 3.83 -7.87
CA ALA A 170 18.67 4.38 -9.21
C ALA A 170 19.72 3.55 -9.98
N LEU A 171 19.30 2.84 -11.04
CA LEU A 171 20.13 1.82 -11.69
C LEU A 171 21.42 2.42 -12.27
N LYS A 172 21.33 3.56 -12.96
CA LYS A 172 22.48 4.19 -13.63
C LYS A 172 23.49 4.72 -12.65
N GLU A 173 23.02 5.37 -11.58
CA GLU A 173 23.87 6.05 -10.60
C GLU A 173 24.33 5.12 -9.47
N GLY A 174 23.70 3.97 -9.28
CA GLY A 174 23.95 3.07 -8.14
C GLY A 174 23.66 3.73 -6.79
N LYS A 175 22.74 4.71 -6.75
CA LYS A 175 22.44 5.50 -5.56
C LYS A 175 21.05 5.18 -5.01
N LYS A 176 20.96 5.28 -3.69
CA LYS A 176 19.69 5.21 -2.97
C LYS A 176 18.77 6.37 -3.37
N VAL A 177 17.50 6.03 -3.61
CA VAL A 177 16.41 6.99 -3.84
C VAL A 177 15.27 6.65 -2.89
N VAL A 178 14.68 7.66 -2.27
CA VAL A 178 13.58 7.52 -1.31
C VAL A 178 12.35 8.18 -1.89
N PHE A 179 11.37 7.37 -2.28
CA PHE A 179 10.08 7.85 -2.77
C PHE A 179 9.15 8.15 -1.59
N ASN A 180 8.50 9.31 -1.62
CA ASN A 180 7.57 9.76 -0.60
C ASN A 180 6.35 10.50 -1.16
N TYR A 181 6.17 10.44 -2.49
CA TYR A 181 5.09 11.14 -3.18
C TYR A 181 4.63 10.34 -4.42
N GLY A 182 3.36 10.48 -4.81
CA GLY A 182 2.78 9.89 -6.00
C GLY A 182 2.39 8.42 -5.83
N ASN A 183 2.40 7.66 -6.92
CA ASN A 183 1.88 6.30 -7.00
C ASN A 183 2.64 5.33 -6.09
N THR A 184 1.95 4.83 -5.07
CA THR A 184 2.50 3.91 -4.08
C THR A 184 2.95 2.59 -4.70
N GLY A 185 2.10 1.95 -5.50
CA GLY A 185 2.44 0.68 -6.14
C GLY A 185 3.62 0.81 -7.09
N GLN A 186 3.77 1.94 -7.79
CA GLN A 186 4.92 2.20 -8.67
C GLN A 186 6.22 2.35 -7.87
N ALA A 187 6.19 3.06 -6.75
CA ALA A 187 7.33 3.17 -5.85
C ALA A 187 7.75 1.81 -5.28
N VAL A 188 6.75 1.02 -4.82
CA VAL A 188 6.98 -0.33 -4.32
C VAL A 188 7.52 -1.25 -5.42
N ARG A 189 6.98 -1.19 -6.65
CA ARG A 189 7.50 -1.93 -7.80
C ARG A 189 8.97 -1.62 -8.03
N ALA A 190 9.37 -0.35 -7.99
CA ALA A 190 10.78 0.04 -8.10
C ALA A 190 11.63 -0.59 -6.98
N SER A 191 11.11 -0.55 -5.75
CA SER A 191 11.80 -1.08 -4.55
C SER A 191 11.98 -2.61 -4.56
N VAL A 192 11.13 -3.37 -5.27
CA VAL A 192 11.18 -4.84 -5.34
C VAL A 192 11.77 -5.36 -6.65
N SER A 193 12.21 -4.49 -7.56
CA SER A 193 12.72 -4.87 -8.89
C SER A 193 14.14 -5.47 -8.81
N ILE A 194 14.25 -6.70 -8.28
CA ILE A 194 15.51 -7.44 -8.17
C ILE A 194 16.11 -7.64 -9.57
N PRO A 195 17.36 -7.21 -9.83
CA PRO A 195 18.03 -7.39 -11.11
C PRO A 195 18.06 -8.86 -11.55
N SER A 196 18.00 -9.09 -12.84
CA SER A 196 17.89 -10.40 -13.49
C SER A 196 16.57 -11.15 -13.26
N MET A 197 15.81 -10.79 -12.22
CA MET A 197 14.48 -11.34 -11.95
C MET A 197 13.39 -10.44 -12.53
N PHE A 198 13.44 -9.16 -12.21
CA PHE A 198 12.51 -8.15 -12.68
C PHE A 198 13.14 -7.22 -13.72
N ILE A 199 12.31 -6.76 -14.65
CA ILE A 199 12.67 -5.65 -15.52
C ILE A 199 12.76 -4.38 -14.65
N PRO A 200 13.82 -3.55 -14.79
CA PRO A 200 13.91 -2.30 -14.06
C PRO A 200 12.65 -1.43 -14.23
N THR A 201 12.14 -0.87 -13.14
CA THR A 201 10.98 0.00 -13.19
C THR A 201 11.39 1.37 -13.70
N VAL A 202 10.68 1.88 -14.72
CA VAL A 202 10.91 3.21 -15.26
C VAL A 202 9.94 4.20 -14.60
N ILE A 203 10.50 5.26 -13.99
CA ILE A 203 9.76 6.37 -13.38
C ILE A 203 10.40 7.67 -13.87
N GLN A 204 9.61 8.54 -14.49
CA GLN A 204 10.10 9.81 -15.06
C GLN A 204 11.34 9.64 -15.97
N GLY A 205 11.33 8.57 -16.78
CA GLY A 205 12.42 8.27 -17.72
C GLY A 205 13.70 7.71 -17.08
N LYS A 206 13.74 7.46 -15.77
CA LYS A 206 14.86 6.84 -15.05
C LYS A 206 14.55 5.40 -14.67
N GLU A 207 15.54 4.52 -14.76
CA GLU A 207 15.43 3.11 -14.37
C GLU A 207 15.77 2.93 -12.89
N TYR A 208 14.92 2.17 -12.18
CA TYR A 208 15.10 1.83 -10.77
C TYR A 208 15.06 0.32 -10.58
N VAL A 209 15.84 -0.15 -9.63
CA VAL A 209 15.92 -1.54 -9.19
C VAL A 209 15.80 -1.64 -7.67
N ASP A 210 15.79 -2.88 -7.15
CA ASP A 210 15.58 -3.17 -5.73
C ASP A 210 16.46 -2.31 -4.82
N GLY A 211 15.84 -1.73 -3.80
CA GLY A 211 16.53 -0.90 -2.82
C GLY A 211 17.50 -1.67 -1.94
N GLY A 212 17.34 -2.98 -1.81
CA GLY A 212 18.22 -3.86 -1.04
C GLY A 212 19.66 -3.91 -1.55
N LEU A 213 19.92 -3.47 -2.79
CA LEU A 213 21.27 -3.37 -3.33
C LEU A 213 22.12 -2.31 -2.63
N VAL A 214 21.51 -1.24 -2.13
CA VAL A 214 22.24 -0.10 -1.53
C VAL A 214 21.82 0.19 -0.08
N SER A 215 20.63 -0.23 0.33
CA SER A 215 20.09 0.05 1.66
C SER A 215 19.09 -1.04 2.07
N PRO A 216 19.57 -2.25 2.39
CA PRO A 216 18.69 -3.38 2.75
C PRO A 216 17.88 -3.12 4.02
N VAL A 217 18.41 -2.39 4.99
CA VAL A 217 17.72 -1.95 6.21
C VAL A 217 18.00 -0.44 6.37
N PRO A 218 17.10 0.44 5.89
CA PRO A 218 17.36 1.88 5.70
C PRO A 218 17.29 2.70 7.01
N VAL A 219 18.08 2.33 8.01
CA VAL A 219 18.13 3.04 9.31
C VAL A 219 18.64 4.47 9.17
N ASP A 220 19.59 4.69 8.28
CA ASP A 220 20.14 6.01 7.98
C ASP A 220 19.05 6.97 7.46
N VAL A 221 18.16 6.49 6.58
CA VAL A 221 17.02 7.29 6.09
C VAL A 221 16.13 7.72 7.25
N ALA A 222 15.84 6.81 8.19
CA ALA A 222 15.01 7.14 9.34
C ALA A 222 15.69 8.19 10.25
N ARG A 223 16.99 8.09 10.43
CA ARG A 223 17.78 9.07 11.20
C ARG A 223 17.82 10.43 10.51
N ASP A 224 18.05 10.47 9.22
CA ASP A 224 18.09 11.69 8.41
C ASP A 224 16.74 12.41 8.39
N LEU A 225 15.63 11.67 8.51
CA LEU A 225 14.28 12.20 8.65
C LEU A 225 13.96 12.72 10.07
N GLY A 226 14.83 12.49 11.04
CA GLY A 226 14.71 13.04 12.39
C GLY A 226 14.12 12.08 13.43
N ALA A 227 14.20 10.76 13.23
CA ALA A 227 13.80 9.78 14.25
C ALA A 227 14.72 9.83 15.49
N ASP A 228 14.12 9.95 16.68
CA ASP A 228 14.83 9.77 17.94
C ASP A 228 15.02 8.27 18.25
N ILE A 229 13.99 7.47 17.98
CA ILE A 229 13.98 6.01 18.15
C ILE A 229 13.75 5.37 16.79
N VAL A 230 14.58 4.39 16.44
CA VAL A 230 14.41 3.58 15.23
C VAL A 230 14.22 2.13 15.63
N ILE A 231 13.04 1.58 15.31
CA ILE A 231 12.75 0.16 15.41
C ILE A 231 13.06 -0.44 14.04
N ALA A 232 14.21 -1.13 13.93
CA ALA A 232 14.65 -1.72 12.67
C ALA A 232 14.40 -3.23 12.66
N VAL A 233 13.69 -3.70 11.63
CA VAL A 233 13.37 -5.12 11.43
C VAL A 233 14.22 -5.66 10.29
N ASP A 234 15.28 -6.36 10.63
CA ASP A 234 16.14 -7.07 9.69
C ASP A 234 15.71 -8.54 9.59
N ILE A 235 15.18 -8.92 8.42
CA ILE A 235 14.76 -10.28 8.10
C ILE A 235 15.76 -11.02 7.21
N LEU A 236 16.92 -10.42 6.92
CA LEU A 236 18.07 -11.06 6.26
C LEU A 236 19.06 -11.61 7.25
N ALA A 237 19.13 -11.04 8.46
CA ALA A 237 20.01 -11.50 9.50
C ALA A 237 19.83 -13.00 9.78
N GLN A 238 20.92 -13.71 9.91
CA GLN A 238 20.88 -15.09 10.40
C GLN A 238 20.75 -15.06 11.92
N PRO A 239 19.94 -15.96 12.51
CA PRO A 239 19.92 -16.09 13.96
C PRO A 239 21.35 -16.31 14.47
N ILE A 240 21.75 -15.54 15.47
CA ILE A 240 23.01 -15.83 16.17
C ILE A 240 22.76 -17.15 16.89
N HIS A 241 23.38 -18.23 16.41
CA HIS A 241 23.43 -19.47 17.17
C HIS A 241 24.30 -19.20 18.38
N THR A 242 23.70 -18.88 19.52
CA THR A 242 24.35 -19.04 20.81
C THR A 242 24.42 -20.55 21.05
N GLU A 243 25.58 -21.15 20.77
CA GLU A 243 25.90 -22.50 21.28
C GLU A 243 25.79 -22.43 22.81
N THR A 244 24.74 -23.08 23.33
CA THR A 244 24.59 -23.34 24.78
C THR A 244 25.30 -24.60 25.13
#